data_2bd8ea5dad933774c9f27e5da29d0e98
#
_entry.id   2bd8ea5dad933774c9f27e5da29d0e98
#
_cell.length_a   1.000
_cell.length_b   1.000
_cell.length_c   1.000
_cell.angle_alpha   90.00
_cell.angle_beta   90.00
_cell.angle_gamma   90.00
#
_symmetry.space_group_name_H-M   'P 1'
#
loop_
_entity.id
_entity.type
_entity.pdbx_description
1 polymer ?
#
loop_
_entity_poly.entity_id
_entity_poly.type
_entity_poly.pdbx_seq_one_letter_code
_entity_poly.pdbx_strand_id
1 'polypeptide(L)'
;PNLFRQKFQVKAPNLVWCTDFTYIRLSNGKMRYNCAVMDLYDRSVVSSLNSEYINTKLAKAAVEQALGAEKPGKGLILHSDQGSQYTSWKFVDYCKKSGIRQSMSKAGCPYDNVPVESLL
;
A
#
# COMPACT_ATOMS: atom_id res chain seq x y z
N PRO A 1 18.06 15.98 -9.31
CA PRO A 1 18.16 15.15 -8.13
C PRO A 1 16.84 14.97 -7.45
N ASN A 2 16.75 13.90 -6.82
CA ASN A 2 15.54 13.46 -6.19
C ASN A 2 15.61 13.77 -4.71
N LEU A 3 14.77 14.66 -4.24
CA LEU A 3 14.75 15.04 -2.83
C LEU A 3 14.43 13.86 -1.93
N PHE A 4 13.60 12.94 -2.39
CA PHE A 4 13.23 11.78 -1.60
C PHE A 4 14.38 10.82 -1.39
N ARG A 5 15.30 10.79 -2.33
CA ARG A 5 16.43 9.90 -2.29
C ARG A 5 17.29 10.06 -1.05
N GLN A 6 17.45 11.28 -0.60
CA GLN A 6 18.36 11.57 0.47
C GLN A 6 17.68 11.69 1.82
N LYS A 7 16.60 12.42 1.88
CA LYS A 7 15.99 12.76 3.16
C LYS A 7 14.48 12.77 3.09
N PHE A 8 13.94 11.82 2.39
CA PHE A 8 12.49 11.77 2.33
C PHE A 8 11.95 11.53 3.73
N GLN A 9 11.06 12.39 4.13
CA GLN A 9 10.30 12.23 5.36
C GLN A 9 8.88 12.64 5.10
N VAL A 10 7.96 11.78 5.48
CA VAL A 10 6.55 12.12 5.44
C VAL A 10 6.29 13.02 6.62
N LYS A 11 5.71 14.18 6.39
CA LYS A 11 5.60 15.23 7.40
C LYS A 11 4.49 15.02 8.41
N ALA A 12 3.54 14.18 8.09
CA ALA A 12 2.39 13.96 8.95
C ALA A 12 1.78 12.60 8.64
N PRO A 13 0.99 12.05 9.56
CA PRO A 13 0.30 10.80 9.28
C PRO A 13 -0.74 10.97 8.17
N ASN A 14 -1.03 9.87 7.51
CA ASN A 14 -2.07 9.77 6.49
C ASN A 14 -1.85 10.63 5.25
N LEU A 15 -0.59 10.90 4.93
CA LEU A 15 -0.23 11.57 3.68
C LEU A 15 0.25 10.57 2.63
N VAL A 16 1.03 9.58 3.05
CA VAL A 16 1.54 8.54 2.16
C VAL A 16 1.40 7.19 2.85
N TRP A 17 0.66 6.32 2.22
CA TRP A 17 0.53 4.93 2.66
C TRP A 17 1.21 4.03 1.64
N CYS A 18 1.64 2.87 2.11
CA CYS A 18 2.23 1.84 1.29
C CYS A 18 1.44 0.56 1.48
N THR A 19 1.16 -0.16 0.39
CA THR A 19 0.44 -1.42 0.48
C THR A 19 1.21 -2.52 -0.23
N ASP A 20 1.13 -3.73 0.31
CA ASP A 20 1.87 -4.86 -0.21
C ASP A 20 1.19 -6.16 0.18
N PHE A 21 1.47 -7.20 -0.59
CA PHE A 21 1.03 -8.56 -0.28
C PHE A 21 2.19 -9.36 0.27
N THR A 22 1.92 -10.19 1.26
CA THR A 22 2.90 -11.15 1.75
C THR A 22 2.27 -12.55 1.77
N TYR A 23 3.13 -13.56 1.81
CA TYR A 23 2.69 -14.94 1.82
C TYR A 23 2.95 -15.56 3.17
N ILE A 24 1.99 -16.34 3.65
CA ILE A 24 2.15 -17.08 4.88
C ILE A 24 1.88 -18.54 4.56
N ARG A 25 2.88 -19.41 4.81
CA ARG A 25 2.71 -20.84 4.64
C ARG A 25 2.25 -21.43 5.95
N LEU A 26 1.12 -22.13 5.91
CA LEU A 26 0.58 -22.79 7.08
C LEU A 26 1.25 -24.15 7.26
N SER A 27 1.17 -24.68 8.49
CA SER A 27 1.78 -25.97 8.81
C SER A 27 1.21 -27.12 7.99
N ASN A 28 -0.02 -26.99 7.50
CA ASN A 28 -0.67 -28.00 6.67
C ASN A 28 -0.29 -27.86 5.18
N GLY A 29 0.64 -26.98 4.85
CA GLY A 29 1.08 -26.78 3.47
C GLY A 29 0.26 -25.79 2.67
N LYS A 30 -0.83 -25.32 3.22
CA LYS A 30 -1.66 -24.33 2.52
C LYS A 30 -1.04 -22.95 2.63
N MET A 31 -1.34 -22.10 1.63
CA MET A 31 -0.88 -20.73 1.62
C MET A 31 -1.99 -19.79 2.06
N ARG A 32 -1.59 -18.77 2.78
CA ARG A 32 -2.44 -17.62 3.06
C ARG A 32 -1.76 -16.38 2.54
N TYR A 33 -2.55 -15.41 2.23
CA TYR A 33 -2.05 -14.14 1.73
C TYR A 33 -2.47 -13.06 2.69
N ASN A 34 -1.59 -12.10 2.88
CA ASN A 34 -1.86 -10.93 3.71
C ASN A 34 -1.69 -9.69 2.85
N CYS A 35 -2.64 -8.79 2.94
CA CYS A 35 -2.50 -7.47 2.34
C CYS A 35 -2.52 -6.46 3.47
N ALA A 36 -1.45 -5.70 3.59
CA ALA A 36 -1.32 -4.69 4.63
C ALA A 36 -1.21 -3.32 4.03
N VAL A 37 -1.68 -2.33 4.77
CA VAL A 37 -1.50 -0.92 4.44
C VAL A 37 -0.72 -0.30 5.59
N MET A 38 0.39 0.34 5.27
CA MET A 38 1.28 0.93 6.25
C MET A 38 1.38 2.44 6.02
N ASP A 39 1.37 3.20 7.10
CA ASP A 39 1.60 4.64 7.03
C ASP A 39 3.10 4.87 7.02
N LEU A 40 3.60 5.56 6.00
CA LEU A 40 5.03 5.81 5.89
C LEU A 40 5.52 6.92 6.83
N TYR A 41 4.62 7.60 7.50
CA TYR A 41 5.01 8.60 8.48
C TYR A 41 5.75 7.97 9.66
N ASP A 42 5.16 6.94 10.24
CA ASP A 42 5.71 6.28 11.43
C ASP A 42 5.87 4.77 11.27
N ARG A 43 5.62 4.26 10.06
CA ARG A 43 5.71 2.83 9.74
C ARG A 43 4.66 1.98 10.46
N SER A 44 3.60 2.59 10.95
CA SER A 44 2.53 1.86 11.58
C SER A 44 1.66 1.14 10.57
N VAL A 45 1.10 0.01 10.96
CA VAL A 45 0.17 -0.75 10.14
C VAL A 45 -1.22 -0.18 10.31
N VAL A 46 -1.79 0.37 9.24
CA VAL A 46 -3.12 0.97 9.27
C VAL A 46 -4.19 -0.10 9.13
N SER A 47 -3.95 -1.08 8.26
CA SER A 47 -4.84 -2.20 8.11
C SER A 47 -4.07 -3.43 7.68
N SER A 48 -4.64 -4.61 7.97
CA SER A 48 -4.01 -5.87 7.60
C SER A 48 -5.12 -6.91 7.48
N LEU A 49 -5.24 -7.51 6.31
CA LEU A 49 -6.27 -8.51 6.04
C LEU A 49 -5.65 -9.76 5.47
N ASN A 50 -6.14 -10.90 5.93
CA ASN A 50 -5.71 -12.20 5.42
C ASN A 50 -6.76 -12.79 4.50
N SER A 51 -6.33 -13.56 3.52
CA SER A 51 -7.22 -14.22 2.58
C SER A 51 -6.59 -15.50 2.06
N GLU A 52 -7.42 -16.40 1.59
CA GLU A 52 -6.96 -17.60 0.88
C GLU A 52 -6.52 -17.27 -0.53
N TYR A 53 -6.89 -16.11 -1.05
CA TYR A 53 -6.60 -15.72 -2.43
C TYR A 53 -5.96 -14.36 -2.49
N ILE A 54 -5.05 -14.20 -3.45
CA ILE A 54 -4.44 -12.90 -3.73
C ILE A 54 -5.15 -12.33 -4.97
N ASN A 55 -5.86 -11.22 -4.79
CA ASN A 55 -6.62 -10.63 -5.88
C ASN A 55 -6.89 -9.16 -5.60
N THR A 56 -7.50 -8.50 -6.59
CA THR A 56 -7.87 -7.08 -6.48
C THR A 56 -8.84 -6.83 -5.32
N LYS A 57 -9.73 -7.78 -5.07
CA LYS A 57 -10.71 -7.64 -4.00
C LYS A 57 -10.04 -7.52 -2.64
N LEU A 58 -8.98 -8.29 -2.40
CA LEU A 58 -8.25 -8.22 -1.14
C LEU A 58 -7.55 -6.87 -1.01
N ALA A 59 -6.91 -6.40 -2.08
CA ALA A 59 -6.24 -5.10 -2.07
C ALA A 59 -7.24 -3.98 -1.77
N LYS A 60 -8.38 -4.01 -2.44
CA LYS A 60 -9.42 -3.02 -2.24
C LYS A 60 -9.96 -3.05 -0.81
N ALA A 61 -10.21 -4.24 -0.28
CA ALA A 61 -10.73 -4.39 1.08
C ALA A 61 -9.75 -3.85 2.12
N ALA A 62 -8.45 -4.09 1.94
CA ALA A 62 -7.45 -3.58 2.87
C ALA A 62 -7.40 -2.06 2.87
N VAL A 63 -7.44 -1.45 1.68
CA VAL A 63 -7.45 0.01 1.57
C VAL A 63 -8.74 0.58 2.14
N GLU A 64 -9.86 -0.06 1.87
CA GLU A 64 -11.16 0.36 2.38
C GLU A 64 -11.18 0.36 3.91
N GLN A 65 -10.63 -0.68 4.51
CA GLN A 65 -10.54 -0.75 5.97
C GLN A 65 -9.66 0.37 6.51
N ALA A 66 -8.54 0.64 5.85
CA ALA A 66 -7.62 1.69 6.26
C ALA A 66 -8.30 3.07 6.17
N LEU A 67 -9.03 3.33 5.09
CA LEU A 67 -9.73 4.59 4.93
C LEU A 67 -10.80 4.79 6.01
N GLY A 68 -11.49 3.72 6.37
CA GLY A 68 -12.51 3.78 7.42
C GLY A 68 -11.92 4.04 8.79
N ALA A 69 -10.72 3.52 9.05
CA ALA A 69 -10.06 3.67 10.34
C ALA A 69 -9.46 5.06 10.52
N GLU A 70 -8.81 5.60 9.49
CA GLU A 70 -8.04 6.83 9.61
C GLU A 70 -8.69 8.05 8.97
N LYS A 71 -9.55 7.82 7.99
CA LYS A 71 -10.27 8.91 7.30
C LYS A 71 -9.36 10.02 6.82
N PRO A 72 -8.33 9.71 6.01
CA PRO A 72 -7.44 10.74 5.49
C PRO A 72 -8.19 11.65 4.54
N GLY A 73 -7.66 12.84 4.34
CA GLY A 73 -8.22 13.77 3.37
C GLY A 73 -7.92 13.33 1.94
N LYS A 74 -8.41 14.11 0.98
CA LYS A 74 -8.13 13.86 -0.42
C LYS A 74 -6.66 14.09 -0.72
N GLY A 75 -6.16 13.39 -1.72
CA GLY A 75 -4.75 13.52 -2.12
C GLY A 75 -3.81 12.58 -1.41
N LEU A 76 -4.33 11.64 -0.63
CA LEU A 76 -3.51 10.58 -0.06
C LEU A 76 -2.77 9.87 -1.18
N ILE A 77 -1.48 9.63 -0.98
CA ILE A 77 -0.67 8.86 -1.92
C ILE A 77 -0.62 7.42 -1.41
N LEU A 78 -0.98 6.49 -2.28
CA LEU A 78 -0.88 5.06 -1.98
C LEU A 78 0.18 4.45 -2.89
N HIS A 79 1.29 4.03 -2.30
CA HIS A 79 2.40 3.43 -3.03
C HIS A 79 2.29 1.91 -2.99
N SER A 80 2.57 1.28 -4.13
CA SER A 80 2.56 -0.17 -4.24
C SER A 80 3.55 -0.62 -5.32
N ASP A 81 3.73 -1.93 -5.47
CA ASP A 81 4.44 -2.44 -6.64
C ASP A 81 3.52 -2.38 -7.86
N GLN A 82 4.00 -2.89 -8.98
CA GLN A 82 3.27 -2.86 -10.26
C GLN A 82 2.46 -4.13 -10.49
N GLY A 83 2.10 -4.83 -9.43
CA GLY A 83 1.33 -6.06 -9.54
C GLY A 83 -0.03 -5.85 -10.16
N SER A 84 -0.55 -6.91 -10.78
CA SER A 84 -1.82 -6.84 -11.50
C SER A 84 -2.99 -6.45 -10.59
N GLN A 85 -2.90 -6.76 -9.31
CA GLN A 85 -3.94 -6.40 -8.36
C GLN A 85 -4.08 -4.88 -8.22
N TYR A 86 -2.96 -4.17 -8.30
CA TYR A 86 -2.93 -2.71 -8.13
C TYR A 86 -3.09 -1.96 -9.45
N THR A 87 -2.81 -2.61 -10.58
CA THR A 87 -2.92 -1.97 -11.90
C THR A 87 -4.25 -2.27 -12.57
N SER A 88 -5.06 -3.15 -12.00
CA SER A 88 -6.37 -3.47 -12.56
C SER A 88 -7.26 -2.23 -12.61
N TRP A 89 -8.11 -2.13 -13.63
CA TRP A 89 -8.98 -0.96 -13.75
C TRP A 89 -9.92 -0.81 -12.56
N LYS A 90 -10.31 -1.90 -11.94
CA LYS A 90 -11.20 -1.85 -10.77
C LYS A 90 -10.50 -1.17 -9.60
N PHE A 91 -9.25 -1.50 -9.35
CA PHE A 91 -8.51 -0.90 -8.26
C PHE A 91 -8.18 0.56 -8.57
N VAL A 92 -7.75 0.84 -9.80
CA VAL A 92 -7.42 2.20 -10.23
C VAL A 92 -8.66 3.09 -10.12
N ASP A 93 -9.80 2.60 -10.57
CA ASP A 93 -11.06 3.34 -10.48
C ASP A 93 -11.44 3.60 -9.04
N TYR A 94 -11.31 2.59 -8.18
CA TYR A 94 -11.60 2.74 -6.76
C TYR A 94 -10.75 3.83 -6.13
N CYS A 95 -9.45 3.84 -6.43
CA CYS A 95 -8.56 4.86 -5.90
C CYS A 95 -8.95 6.26 -6.37
N LYS A 96 -9.27 6.40 -7.65
CA LYS A 96 -9.68 7.70 -8.18
C LYS A 96 -10.95 8.21 -7.51
N LYS A 97 -11.92 7.34 -7.33
CA LYS A 97 -13.18 7.71 -6.68
C LYS A 97 -13.00 8.04 -5.21
N SER A 98 -11.98 7.49 -4.60
CA SER A 98 -11.69 7.72 -3.18
C SER A 98 -10.75 8.90 -2.96
N GLY A 99 -10.31 9.57 -4.02
CA GLY A 99 -9.39 10.69 -3.90
C GLY A 99 -7.96 10.27 -3.62
N ILE A 100 -7.60 9.03 -3.95
CA ILE A 100 -6.28 8.48 -3.73
C ILE A 100 -5.43 8.64 -4.99
N ARG A 101 -4.19 9.06 -4.80
CA ARG A 101 -3.20 9.15 -5.88
C ARG A 101 -2.29 7.93 -5.79
N GLN A 102 -2.27 7.13 -6.84
CA GLN A 102 -1.44 5.94 -6.85
C GLN A 102 -0.01 6.27 -7.25
N SER A 103 0.93 5.64 -6.58
CA SER A 103 2.36 5.68 -6.90
C SER A 103 2.84 4.24 -6.96
N MET A 104 3.62 3.89 -7.97
CA MET A 104 4.06 2.52 -8.15
C MET A 104 5.54 2.43 -8.46
N SER A 105 6.16 1.34 -8.03
CA SER A 105 7.54 1.04 -8.38
C SER A 105 7.73 -0.46 -8.46
N LYS A 106 8.78 -0.88 -9.16
CA LYS A 106 9.11 -2.30 -9.25
C LYS A 106 9.55 -2.87 -7.90
N ALA A 107 10.13 -2.03 -7.07
CA ALA A 107 10.67 -2.46 -5.78
C ALA A 107 9.60 -2.64 -4.71
N GLY A 108 8.38 -2.17 -4.97
CA GLY A 108 7.32 -2.24 -3.97
C GLY A 108 7.49 -1.20 -2.89
N CYS A 109 7.09 -1.54 -1.67
CA CYS A 109 7.10 -0.59 -0.57
C CYS A 109 8.51 -0.36 -0.03
N PRO A 110 8.88 0.91 0.20
CA PRO A 110 10.20 1.22 0.77
C PRO A 110 10.17 1.03 2.29
N TYR A 111 10.35 -0.19 2.69
CA TYR A 111 10.42 -0.47 4.11
C TYR A 111 11.75 -0.01 4.68
N ASP A 112 12.42 0.06 5.30
CA ASP A 112 13.69 0.45 5.90
C ASP A 112 14.43 1.51 5.09
N ASN A 113 15.57 1.12 4.52
CA ASN A 113 16.47 2.04 3.86
C ASN A 113 16.34 2.04 2.36
N VAL A 114 15.23 1.60 1.85
CA VAL A 114 15.01 1.60 0.41
C VAL A 114 15.01 3.03 -0.10
N PRO A 115 15.68 3.29 -1.22
CA PRO A 115 15.70 4.66 -1.77
C PRO A 115 14.30 5.17 -2.05
N VAL A 116 14.02 6.35 -1.56
CA VAL A 116 12.67 6.88 -1.67
C VAL A 116 12.31 7.39 -3.04
N GLU A 117 13.26 7.46 -3.95
CA GLU A 117 12.92 7.78 -5.33
C GLU A 117 11.96 6.75 -5.93
N SER A 118 11.88 5.57 -5.32
CA SER A 118 10.89 4.58 -5.77
C SER A 118 9.45 5.03 -5.51
N LEU A 119 9.26 6.06 -4.69
CA LEU A 119 7.95 6.63 -4.47
C LEU A 119 7.49 7.54 -5.60
N LEU A 120 8.38 7.85 -6.49
CA LEU A 120 8.07 8.72 -7.63
C LEU A 120 7.78 7.91 -8.92
#